data_e2080e3afca545b05c91b234e51714a8
#
_entry.id   e2080e3afca545b05c91b234e51714a8
#
_cell.length_a   1.000
_cell.length_b   1.000
_cell.length_c   1.000
_cell.angle_alpha   90.00
_cell.angle_beta   90.00
_cell.angle_gamma   90.00
#
_symmetry.space_group_name_H-M   'P 1'
#
loop_
_entity.id
_entity.type
_entity.pdbx_description
1 polymer ?
#
loop_
_entity_poly.entity_id
_entity_poly.type
_entity_poly.pdbx_seq_one_letter_code
_entity_poly.pdbx_strand_id
1 'polypeptide(L)'
;MIKTLRQVIRACVTGLALCAAPLAAETTDYLFDVQLLGLKVGELKYSVIKKGGQYSAAGKLYPTGVVAQMTTFQFDVSVSGDIKSGRYSPRKYYEQSDTGKRQEEKTITYSGSKIRVKSPKLPKPHWLNPNTQLGKVDPMTAIFLTLEDRPESELCTQNIDIFDGARNVKITMKGPKKSGNSYQCDGTYKRIAGFSESELKDGVNFPFTVTYSKQGDKFRAERFDVQSIRGRAAFVRR
;
A
#
# COMPACT_ATOMS: atom_id res chain seq x y z
N MET A 1 -20.75 -84.18 -4.58
CA MET A 1 -21.58 -83.08 -4.07
C MET A 1 -20.64 -82.03 -3.49
N ILE A 2 -20.30 -81.00 -4.26
CA ILE A 2 -19.36 -79.94 -3.88
C ILE A 2 -20.16 -78.65 -3.85
N LYS A 3 -20.35 -78.04 -2.67
CA LYS A 3 -21.00 -76.76 -2.51
C LYS A 3 -19.91 -75.65 -2.55
N THR A 4 -19.94 -74.86 -3.57
CA THR A 4 -19.10 -73.69 -3.75
C THR A 4 -19.59 -72.51 -2.88
N LEU A 5 -18.73 -72.07 -1.95
CA LEU A 5 -18.94 -70.91 -1.09
C LEU A 5 -18.46 -69.67 -1.83
N ARG A 6 -19.39 -68.78 -2.26
CA ARG A 6 -19.08 -67.48 -2.83
C ARG A 6 -18.86 -66.49 -1.68
N GLN A 7 -17.62 -66.07 -1.50
CA GLN A 7 -17.29 -64.92 -0.64
C GLN A 7 -17.58 -63.60 -1.40
N VAL A 8 -18.48 -62.82 -0.83
CA VAL A 8 -18.76 -61.45 -1.32
C VAL A 8 -17.83 -60.50 -0.55
N ILE A 9 -16.81 -59.96 -1.23
CA ILE A 9 -15.94 -58.93 -0.72
C ILE A 9 -16.69 -57.60 -0.89
N ARG A 10 -17.19 -57.03 0.22
CA ARG A 10 -17.69 -55.65 0.27
C ARG A 10 -16.50 -54.71 0.43
N ALA A 11 -16.10 -54.02 -0.63
CA ALA A 11 -15.15 -52.94 -0.57
C ALA A 11 -15.85 -51.70 0.02
N CYS A 12 -15.51 -51.33 1.28
CA CYS A 12 -15.86 -50.03 1.82
C CYS A 12 -14.96 -48.96 1.21
N VAL A 13 -15.51 -48.19 0.26
CA VAL A 13 -14.90 -46.97 -0.20
C VAL A 13 -15.18 -45.88 0.79
N THR A 14 -14.27 -45.65 1.72
CA THR A 14 -14.29 -44.48 2.63
C THR A 14 -13.89 -43.25 1.82
N GLY A 15 -14.88 -42.48 1.36
CA GLY A 15 -14.66 -41.17 0.72
C GLY A 15 -14.10 -40.19 1.75
N LEU A 16 -12.83 -39.85 1.64
CA LEU A 16 -12.24 -38.69 2.34
C LEU A 16 -12.87 -37.41 1.77
N ALA A 17 -13.89 -36.87 2.45
CA ALA A 17 -14.36 -35.52 2.17
C ALA A 17 -13.28 -34.52 2.62
N LEU A 18 -12.47 -34.02 1.69
CA LEU A 18 -11.63 -32.86 1.95
C LEU A 18 -12.55 -31.66 2.22
N CYS A 19 -12.80 -31.37 3.50
CA CYS A 19 -13.38 -30.09 3.92
C CYS A 19 -12.38 -28.98 3.56
N ALA A 20 -12.57 -28.32 2.43
CA ALA A 20 -11.89 -27.07 2.12
C ALA A 20 -12.39 -26.04 3.15
N ALA A 21 -11.56 -25.76 4.16
CA ALA A 21 -11.84 -24.67 5.10
C ALA A 21 -11.95 -23.36 4.30
N PRO A 22 -12.99 -22.53 4.55
CA PRO A 22 -13.09 -21.23 3.88
C PRO A 22 -11.87 -20.40 4.24
N LEU A 23 -11.15 -19.89 3.23
CA LEU A 23 -10.05 -18.97 3.44
C LEU A 23 -10.60 -17.72 4.14
N ALA A 24 -10.30 -17.57 5.43
CA ALA A 24 -10.70 -16.39 6.19
C ALA A 24 -10.07 -15.12 5.60
N ALA A 25 -10.80 -14.03 5.65
CA ALA A 25 -10.24 -12.73 5.27
C ALA A 25 -9.32 -12.23 6.40
N GLU A 26 -8.10 -11.87 6.06
CA GLU A 26 -7.20 -11.18 6.97
C GLU A 26 -7.45 -9.67 6.82
N THR A 27 -7.91 -9.03 7.90
CA THR A 27 -8.10 -7.57 7.95
C THR A 27 -7.09 -6.97 8.91
N THR A 28 -6.39 -5.93 8.47
CA THR A 28 -5.45 -5.19 9.30
C THR A 28 -5.76 -3.70 9.23
N ASP A 29 -5.92 -3.08 10.40
CA ASP A 29 -6.19 -1.67 10.55
C ASP A 29 -4.93 -0.92 11.02
N TYR A 30 -4.74 0.26 10.45
CA TYR A 30 -3.59 1.12 10.72
C TYR A 30 -4.08 2.52 11.05
N LEU A 31 -3.53 3.09 12.13
CA LEU A 31 -3.81 4.44 12.57
C LEU A 31 -2.51 5.13 12.95
N PHE A 32 -2.23 6.26 12.30
CA PHE A 32 -1.04 7.06 12.52
C PHE A 32 -1.42 8.51 12.86
N ASP A 33 -0.76 9.07 13.86
CA ASP A 33 -0.72 10.50 14.07
C ASP A 33 0.22 11.12 13.05
N VAL A 34 -0.26 12.14 12.34
CA VAL A 34 0.55 12.90 11.36
C VAL A 34 1.11 14.12 12.06
N GLN A 35 2.43 14.25 12.06
CA GLN A 35 3.16 15.37 12.64
C GLN A 35 3.88 16.15 11.55
N LEU A 36 3.87 17.47 11.66
CA LEU A 36 4.67 18.40 10.86
C LEU A 36 5.47 19.28 11.80
N LEU A 37 6.79 19.30 11.64
CA LEU A 37 7.72 20.02 12.53
C LEU A 37 7.52 19.67 14.02
N GLY A 38 7.15 18.41 14.30
CA GLY A 38 6.92 17.90 15.66
C GLY A 38 5.51 18.15 16.23
N LEU A 39 4.66 18.92 15.57
CA LEU A 39 3.29 19.18 15.99
C LEU A 39 2.32 18.21 15.31
N LYS A 40 1.38 17.62 16.06
CA LYS A 40 0.31 16.82 15.49
C LYS A 40 -0.62 17.73 14.67
N VAL A 41 -0.74 17.42 13.36
CA VAL A 41 -1.53 18.18 12.40
C VAL A 41 -2.71 17.39 11.85
N GLY A 42 -2.72 16.06 12.00
CA GLY A 42 -3.76 15.22 11.42
C GLY A 42 -3.61 13.76 11.79
N GLU A 43 -4.38 12.93 11.11
CA GLU A 43 -4.37 11.48 11.23
C GLU A 43 -4.41 10.83 9.85
N LEU A 44 -3.65 9.76 9.70
CA LEU A 44 -3.77 8.81 8.61
C LEU A 44 -4.33 7.51 9.18
N LYS A 45 -5.50 7.09 8.69
CA LYS A 45 -6.01 5.75 8.97
C LYS A 45 -6.28 4.99 7.69
N TYR A 46 -5.99 3.71 7.69
CA TYR A 46 -6.34 2.83 6.58
C TYR A 46 -6.52 1.39 7.04
N SER A 47 -7.28 0.65 6.25
CA SER A 47 -7.53 -0.78 6.44
C SER A 47 -7.10 -1.53 5.20
N VAL A 48 -6.53 -2.72 5.39
CA VAL A 48 -6.16 -3.65 4.32
C VAL A 48 -6.87 -4.98 4.57
N ILE A 49 -7.52 -5.49 3.53
CA ILE A 49 -8.18 -6.80 3.55
C ILE A 49 -7.50 -7.68 2.51
N LYS A 50 -7.04 -8.88 2.92
CA LYS A 50 -6.46 -9.90 2.04
C LYS A 50 -7.32 -11.16 2.12
N LYS A 51 -7.79 -11.67 0.97
CA LYS A 51 -8.62 -12.89 0.90
C LYS A 51 -8.47 -13.57 -0.46
N GLY A 52 -8.15 -14.86 -0.47
CA GLY A 52 -8.19 -15.69 -1.67
C GLY A 52 -7.34 -15.18 -2.85
N GLY A 53 -6.16 -14.63 -2.57
CA GLY A 53 -5.29 -14.05 -3.60
C GLY A 53 -5.75 -12.69 -4.12
N GLN A 54 -6.69 -12.06 -3.43
CA GLN A 54 -7.15 -10.69 -3.69
C GLN A 54 -6.82 -9.78 -2.51
N TYR A 55 -6.73 -8.49 -2.77
CA TYR A 55 -6.63 -7.47 -1.73
C TYR A 55 -7.51 -6.27 -2.02
N SER A 56 -7.88 -5.59 -0.97
CA SER A 56 -8.42 -4.23 -1.03
C SER A 56 -7.84 -3.42 0.12
N ALA A 57 -7.64 -2.14 -0.13
CA ALA A 57 -7.26 -1.19 0.91
C ALA A 57 -8.05 0.10 0.74
N ALA A 58 -8.40 0.72 1.87
CA ALA A 58 -9.03 2.04 1.89
C ALA A 58 -8.41 2.87 3.01
N GLY A 59 -8.16 4.13 2.73
CA GLY A 59 -7.50 5.03 3.67
C GLY A 59 -7.98 6.46 3.58
N LYS A 60 -7.78 7.17 4.67
CA LYS A 60 -8.12 8.57 4.83
C LYS A 60 -7.03 9.32 5.57
N LEU A 61 -6.61 10.46 5.01
CA LEU A 61 -5.73 11.42 5.65
C LEU A 61 -6.52 12.71 5.87
N TYR A 62 -6.59 13.20 7.09
CA TYR A 62 -7.39 14.36 7.46
C TYR A 62 -6.76 15.14 8.62
N PRO A 63 -7.00 16.46 8.71
CA PRO A 63 -6.51 17.27 9.80
C PRO A 63 -7.29 16.99 11.10
N THR A 64 -6.62 17.20 12.25
CA THR A 64 -7.24 17.05 13.58
C THR A 64 -6.90 18.23 14.49
N GLY A 65 -7.62 18.34 15.61
CA GLY A 65 -7.40 19.39 16.60
C GLY A 65 -7.59 20.80 16.02
N VAL A 66 -6.75 21.74 16.44
CA VAL A 66 -6.82 23.15 16.00
C VAL A 66 -6.61 23.27 14.49
N VAL A 67 -5.79 22.40 13.89
CA VAL A 67 -5.51 22.42 12.43
C VAL A 67 -6.78 22.14 11.62
N ALA A 68 -7.69 21.30 12.12
CA ALA A 68 -8.97 21.01 11.46
C ALA A 68 -9.91 22.23 11.39
N GLN A 69 -9.72 23.23 12.26
CA GLN A 69 -10.47 24.48 12.24
C GLN A 69 -9.91 25.48 11.22
N MET A 70 -8.64 25.30 10.82
CA MET A 70 -7.91 26.21 9.95
C MET A 70 -7.81 25.73 8.50
N THR A 71 -8.04 24.44 8.25
CA THR A 71 -7.91 23.85 6.91
C THR A 71 -8.84 22.66 6.72
N THR A 72 -9.35 22.49 5.51
CA THR A 72 -10.21 21.37 5.09
C THR A 72 -9.44 20.26 4.37
N PHE A 73 -8.10 20.26 4.47
CA PHE A 73 -7.25 19.27 3.84
C PHE A 73 -7.71 17.84 4.13
N GLN A 74 -8.08 17.08 3.09
CA GLN A 74 -8.53 15.70 3.20
C GLN A 74 -8.14 14.90 1.96
N PHE A 75 -7.71 13.65 2.18
CA PHE A 75 -7.52 12.66 1.13
C PHE A 75 -8.24 11.37 1.50
N ASP A 76 -9.12 10.92 0.61
CA ASP A 76 -9.76 9.60 0.67
C ASP A 76 -9.25 8.77 -0.49
N VAL A 77 -8.76 7.57 -0.20
CA VAL A 77 -8.17 6.67 -1.20
C VAL A 77 -8.68 5.26 -1.02
N SER A 78 -8.83 4.54 -2.12
CA SER A 78 -9.11 3.11 -2.08
C SER A 78 -8.48 2.39 -3.26
N VAL A 79 -8.20 1.10 -3.07
CA VAL A 79 -7.68 0.22 -4.11
C VAL A 79 -8.26 -1.17 -3.95
N SER A 80 -8.42 -1.88 -5.05
CA SER A 80 -8.63 -3.33 -5.09
C SER A 80 -7.74 -3.95 -6.16
N GLY A 81 -7.31 -5.19 -5.93
CA GLY A 81 -6.41 -5.86 -6.85
C GLY A 81 -6.19 -7.33 -6.51
N ASP A 82 -5.21 -7.92 -7.16
CA ASP A 82 -4.84 -9.33 -7.03
C ASP A 82 -3.44 -9.46 -6.41
N ILE A 83 -3.23 -10.56 -5.68
CA ILE A 83 -1.93 -10.98 -5.17
C ILE A 83 -1.57 -12.28 -5.85
N LYS A 84 -0.50 -12.29 -6.65
CA LYS A 84 0.01 -13.49 -7.34
C LYS A 84 1.49 -13.65 -7.01
N SER A 85 1.85 -14.77 -6.40
CA SER A 85 3.25 -15.05 -5.99
C SER A 85 3.88 -13.88 -5.22
N GLY A 86 3.16 -13.30 -4.26
CA GLY A 86 3.62 -12.17 -3.46
C GLY A 86 3.61 -10.80 -4.15
N ARG A 87 3.24 -10.75 -5.45
CA ARG A 87 3.15 -9.49 -6.20
C ARG A 87 1.75 -8.92 -6.17
N TYR A 88 1.64 -7.66 -5.84
CA TYR A 88 0.40 -6.91 -5.83
C TYR A 88 0.15 -6.28 -7.20
N SER A 89 -1.02 -6.54 -7.76
CA SER A 89 -1.44 -6.04 -9.08
C SER A 89 -2.77 -5.31 -8.92
N PRO A 90 -2.77 -3.96 -8.91
CA PRO A 90 -4.01 -3.18 -8.79
C PRO A 90 -4.95 -3.48 -9.95
N ARG A 91 -6.27 -3.50 -9.67
CA ARG A 91 -7.35 -3.50 -10.67
C ARG A 91 -8.01 -2.15 -10.75
N LYS A 92 -8.26 -1.52 -9.60
CA LYS A 92 -8.88 -0.20 -9.55
C LYS A 92 -8.36 0.58 -8.36
N TYR A 93 -7.88 1.78 -8.60
CA TYR A 93 -7.52 2.78 -7.60
C TYR A 93 -8.45 3.97 -7.73
N TYR A 94 -8.88 4.51 -6.60
CA TYR A 94 -9.69 5.72 -6.49
C TYR A 94 -9.06 6.67 -5.49
N GLU A 95 -9.07 7.96 -5.80
CA GLU A 95 -8.60 9.03 -4.92
C GLU A 95 -9.56 10.20 -5.03
N GLN A 96 -9.97 10.72 -3.89
CA GLN A 96 -10.63 12.01 -3.75
C GLN A 96 -9.77 12.87 -2.82
N SER A 97 -9.43 14.07 -3.26
CA SER A 97 -8.64 15.00 -2.48
C SER A 97 -9.34 16.36 -2.39
N ASP A 98 -9.36 16.92 -1.19
CA ASP A 98 -9.76 18.29 -0.92
C ASP A 98 -8.61 18.99 -0.19
N THR A 99 -8.11 20.07 -0.74
CA THR A 99 -7.04 20.87 -0.14
C THR A 99 -7.55 22.21 0.37
N GLY A 100 -8.89 22.36 0.48
CA GLY A 100 -9.55 23.62 0.80
C GLY A 100 -9.57 24.62 -0.37
N LYS A 101 -8.62 24.49 -1.30
CA LYS A 101 -8.53 25.33 -2.51
C LYS A 101 -8.92 24.58 -3.77
N ARG A 102 -8.84 23.26 -3.77
CA ARG A 102 -9.10 22.38 -4.93
C ARG A 102 -9.71 21.08 -4.44
N GLN A 103 -10.76 20.66 -5.11
CA GLN A 103 -11.33 19.33 -4.98
C GLN A 103 -11.02 18.56 -6.25
N GLU A 104 -10.49 17.35 -6.10
CA GLU A 104 -10.08 16.52 -7.22
C GLU A 104 -10.50 15.08 -6.97
N GLU A 105 -10.94 14.44 -8.04
CA GLU A 105 -11.29 13.03 -8.05
C GLU A 105 -10.50 12.34 -9.15
N LYS A 106 -9.94 11.17 -8.86
CA LYS A 106 -9.17 10.39 -9.83
C LYS A 106 -9.47 8.92 -9.69
N THR A 107 -9.67 8.26 -10.81
CA THR A 107 -9.77 6.79 -10.88
C THR A 107 -8.74 6.27 -11.87
N ILE A 108 -7.98 5.24 -11.46
CA ILE A 108 -7.10 4.47 -12.34
C ILE A 108 -7.67 3.05 -12.41
N THR A 109 -7.94 2.58 -13.63
CA THR A 109 -8.42 1.22 -13.89
C THR A 109 -7.37 0.47 -14.68
N TYR A 110 -6.97 -0.70 -14.18
CA TYR A 110 -6.01 -1.61 -14.79
C TYR A 110 -6.77 -2.80 -15.39
N SER A 111 -6.72 -2.97 -16.71
CA SER A 111 -7.45 -4.02 -17.42
C SER A 111 -6.54 -4.69 -18.45
N GLY A 112 -5.95 -5.83 -18.07
CA GLY A 112 -5.00 -6.55 -18.93
C GLY A 112 -3.82 -5.66 -19.32
N SER A 113 -3.69 -5.36 -20.60
CA SER A 113 -2.61 -4.52 -21.15
C SER A 113 -2.97 -3.02 -21.20
N LYS A 114 -4.09 -2.59 -20.62
CA LYS A 114 -4.57 -1.21 -20.69
C LYS A 114 -4.73 -0.60 -19.31
N ILE A 115 -4.25 0.64 -19.16
CA ILE A 115 -4.49 1.48 -18.00
C ILE A 115 -5.30 2.70 -18.45
N ARG A 116 -6.42 2.92 -17.77
CA ARG A 116 -7.28 4.10 -18.01
C ARG A 116 -7.26 4.99 -16.79
N VAL A 117 -7.04 6.28 -17.01
CA VAL A 117 -7.10 7.31 -15.98
C VAL A 117 -8.29 8.20 -16.27
N LYS A 118 -9.22 8.31 -15.30
CA LYS A 118 -10.30 9.30 -15.31
C LYS A 118 -9.98 10.36 -14.26
N SER A 119 -9.90 11.60 -14.68
CA SER A 119 -9.63 12.76 -13.83
C SER A 119 -10.27 14.00 -14.48
N PRO A 120 -10.73 14.99 -13.71
CA PRO A 120 -11.18 16.28 -14.25
C PRO A 120 -10.03 17.11 -14.83
N LYS A 121 -8.79 16.79 -14.50
CA LYS A 121 -7.61 17.50 -15.03
C LYS A 121 -7.34 17.12 -16.48
N LEU A 122 -7.10 18.12 -17.30
CA LEU A 122 -6.59 17.90 -18.65
C LEU A 122 -5.14 17.38 -18.59
N PRO A 123 -4.78 16.41 -19.46
CA PRO A 123 -3.42 15.92 -19.54
C PRO A 123 -2.42 17.06 -19.82
N LYS A 124 -1.28 17.01 -19.15
CA LYS A 124 -0.18 17.94 -19.40
C LYS A 124 0.88 17.29 -20.30
N PRO A 125 1.65 18.06 -21.08
CA PRO A 125 2.64 17.51 -22.02
C PRO A 125 3.67 16.58 -21.39
N HIS A 126 4.04 16.82 -20.12
CA HIS A 126 5.01 16.01 -19.39
C HIS A 126 4.39 14.77 -18.70
N TRP A 127 3.07 14.60 -18.71
CA TRP A 127 2.44 13.43 -18.11
C TRP A 127 2.68 12.19 -18.94
N LEU A 128 2.82 11.06 -18.27
CA LEU A 128 3.14 9.79 -18.91
C LEU A 128 1.91 9.19 -19.58
N ASN A 129 2.14 8.46 -20.68
CA ASN A 129 1.11 7.60 -21.25
C ASN A 129 0.81 6.46 -20.26
N PRO A 130 -0.43 6.32 -19.78
CA PRO A 130 -0.79 5.27 -18.82
C PRO A 130 -0.46 3.86 -19.30
N ASN A 131 -0.62 3.56 -20.58
CA ASN A 131 -0.41 2.22 -21.12
C ASN A 131 1.06 1.76 -21.13
N THR A 132 2.01 2.67 -20.94
CA THR A 132 3.42 2.32 -20.76
C THR A 132 3.78 2.06 -19.29
N GLN A 133 2.80 2.10 -18.38
CA GLN A 133 3.01 2.03 -16.93
C GLN A 133 2.59 0.69 -16.31
N LEU A 134 2.43 -0.34 -17.13
CA LEU A 134 2.06 -1.68 -16.67
C LEU A 134 3.07 -2.24 -15.66
N GLY A 135 2.58 -3.03 -14.72
CA GLY A 135 3.41 -3.66 -13.68
C GLY A 135 3.74 -2.75 -12.49
N LYS A 136 3.32 -1.47 -12.52
CA LYS A 136 3.46 -0.54 -11.39
C LYS A 136 2.22 -0.60 -10.50
N VAL A 137 2.42 -0.33 -9.21
CA VAL A 137 1.32 -0.21 -8.25
C VAL A 137 0.82 1.23 -8.16
N ASP A 138 -0.35 1.40 -7.57
CA ASP A 138 -0.93 2.69 -7.22
C ASP A 138 -0.37 3.24 -5.89
N PRO A 139 -0.61 4.52 -5.56
CA PRO A 139 -0.11 5.14 -4.33
C PRO A 139 -0.60 4.46 -3.04
N MET A 140 -1.87 3.97 -2.97
CA MET A 140 -2.37 3.32 -1.75
C MET A 140 -1.71 1.97 -1.52
N THR A 141 -1.54 1.18 -2.58
CA THR A 141 -0.78 -0.08 -2.52
C THR A 141 0.65 0.17 -2.04
N ALA A 142 1.30 1.24 -2.54
CA ALA A 142 2.65 1.58 -2.11
C ALA A 142 2.74 2.00 -0.63
N ILE A 143 1.75 2.74 -0.11
CA ILE A 143 1.68 3.13 1.31
C ILE A 143 1.66 1.89 2.20
N PHE A 144 0.71 0.97 1.97
CA PHE A 144 0.63 -0.19 2.85
C PHE A 144 1.82 -1.14 2.68
N LEU A 145 2.34 -1.35 1.46
CA LEU A 145 3.56 -2.14 1.25
C LEU A 145 4.80 -1.53 1.93
N THR A 146 4.83 -0.23 2.14
CA THR A 146 5.92 0.43 2.87
C THR A 146 5.77 0.28 4.38
N LEU A 147 4.54 0.29 4.89
CA LEU A 147 4.23 0.39 6.33
C LEU A 147 3.60 -0.87 6.93
N GLU A 148 3.42 -1.96 6.17
CA GLU A 148 2.85 -3.20 6.71
C GLU A 148 3.80 -3.89 7.69
N ASP A 149 3.20 -4.62 8.65
CA ASP A 149 3.92 -5.44 9.60
C ASP A 149 4.49 -6.67 8.89
N ARG A 150 5.77 -6.99 9.10
CA ARG A 150 6.48 -8.00 8.33
C ARG A 150 7.47 -8.81 9.17
N PRO A 151 7.87 -10.02 8.72
CA PRO A 151 8.93 -10.78 9.36
C PRO A 151 10.29 -10.07 9.21
N GLU A 152 11.23 -10.40 10.09
CA GLU A 152 12.57 -9.79 10.11
C GLU A 152 13.30 -9.91 8.77
N SER A 153 13.15 -11.04 8.08
CA SER A 153 13.79 -11.30 6.78
C SER A 153 13.32 -10.38 5.64
N GLU A 154 12.17 -9.71 5.81
CA GLU A 154 11.61 -8.81 4.81
C GLU A 154 11.78 -7.34 5.17
N LEU A 155 12.45 -7.04 6.30
CA LEU A 155 12.71 -5.65 6.69
C LEU A 155 13.60 -4.96 5.65
N CYS A 156 13.24 -3.72 5.31
CA CYS A 156 14.01 -2.82 4.44
C CYS A 156 14.24 -3.34 2.99
N THR A 157 13.46 -4.31 2.53
CA THR A 157 13.62 -4.91 1.19
C THR A 157 12.77 -4.24 0.11
N GLN A 158 12.00 -3.21 0.46
CA GLN A 158 11.03 -2.57 -0.43
C GLN A 158 11.72 -1.92 -1.64
N ASN A 159 11.22 -2.28 -2.83
CA ASN A 159 11.59 -1.72 -4.11
C ASN A 159 10.32 -1.62 -4.95
N ILE A 160 9.62 -0.48 -4.87
CA ILE A 160 8.25 -0.30 -5.34
C ILE A 160 8.22 0.74 -6.44
N ASP A 161 7.79 0.36 -7.64
CA ASP A 161 7.53 1.28 -8.73
C ASP A 161 6.05 1.66 -8.73
N ILE A 162 5.76 2.97 -8.74
CA ILE A 162 4.44 3.54 -8.52
C ILE A 162 4.02 4.38 -9.72
N PHE A 163 2.76 4.27 -10.11
CA PHE A 163 2.11 5.16 -11.07
C PHE A 163 0.90 5.83 -10.43
N ASP A 164 0.91 7.15 -10.35
CA ASP A 164 -0.14 7.95 -9.70
C ASP A 164 -1.27 8.40 -10.66
N GLY A 165 -1.24 7.92 -11.92
CA GLY A 165 -2.17 8.32 -12.97
C GLY A 165 -1.57 9.34 -13.96
N ALA A 166 -0.45 9.96 -13.62
CA ALA A 166 0.25 10.93 -14.46
C ALA A 166 1.78 10.78 -14.41
N ARG A 167 2.30 10.32 -13.26
CA ARG A 167 3.72 10.35 -12.90
C ARG A 167 4.20 9.00 -12.40
N ASN A 168 5.49 8.76 -12.56
CA ASN A 168 6.17 7.65 -11.93
C ASN A 168 7.05 8.12 -10.79
N VAL A 169 6.95 7.38 -9.70
CA VAL A 169 7.83 7.48 -8.56
C VAL A 169 8.33 6.10 -8.16
N LYS A 170 9.43 6.07 -7.44
CA LYS A 170 10.02 4.84 -6.92
C LYS A 170 10.29 4.98 -5.44
N ILE A 171 9.87 3.98 -4.67
CA ILE A 171 10.27 3.81 -3.28
C ILE A 171 11.33 2.71 -3.24
N THR A 172 12.46 3.00 -2.59
CA THR A 172 13.48 2.00 -2.28
C THR A 172 13.83 2.10 -0.81
N MET A 173 14.03 0.96 -0.15
CA MET A 173 14.49 0.89 1.23
C MET A 173 15.77 0.07 1.30
N LYS A 174 16.57 0.32 2.32
CA LYS A 174 17.82 -0.38 2.61
C LYS A 174 18.10 -0.40 4.12
N GLY A 175 18.93 -1.28 4.54
CA GLY A 175 19.24 -1.60 5.93
C GLY A 175 19.01 -3.10 6.13
N PRO A 176 18.55 -3.60 7.30
CA PRO A 176 18.14 -2.85 8.49
C PRO A 176 19.32 -2.44 9.38
N LYS A 177 19.18 -1.32 10.08
CA LYS A 177 20.06 -0.90 11.16
C LYS A 177 19.40 -1.19 12.50
N LYS A 178 20.00 -2.08 13.29
CA LYS A 178 19.46 -2.43 14.61
C LYS A 178 19.75 -1.32 15.62
N SER A 179 18.77 -0.98 16.43
CA SER A 179 18.87 -0.02 17.53
C SER A 179 18.05 -0.55 18.72
N GLY A 180 18.72 -1.18 19.68
CA GLY A 180 18.07 -1.89 20.79
C GLY A 180 17.13 -2.99 20.29
N ASN A 181 15.84 -2.89 20.64
CA ASN A 181 14.77 -3.82 20.21
C ASN A 181 14.08 -3.39 18.91
N SER A 182 14.58 -2.34 18.25
CA SER A 182 14.00 -1.78 17.03
C SER A 182 14.95 -1.93 15.86
N TYR A 183 14.39 -1.87 14.66
CA TYR A 183 15.14 -1.74 13.41
C TYR A 183 14.76 -0.45 12.71
N GLN A 184 15.73 0.20 12.13
CA GLN A 184 15.54 1.37 11.28
C GLN A 184 15.93 1.03 9.84
N CYS A 185 15.01 1.34 8.90
CA CYS A 185 15.24 1.25 7.48
C CYS A 185 15.38 2.66 6.89
N ASP A 186 16.47 2.90 6.18
CA ASP A 186 16.58 4.11 5.37
C ASP A 186 15.86 3.90 4.04
N GLY A 187 15.16 4.90 3.56
CA GLY A 187 14.44 4.84 2.29
C GLY A 187 14.54 6.13 1.49
N THR A 188 14.17 6.02 0.23
CA THR A 188 14.09 7.16 -0.67
C THR A 188 12.80 7.05 -1.50
N TYR A 189 12.01 8.12 -1.50
CA TYR A 189 10.98 8.36 -2.50
C TYR A 189 11.62 9.19 -3.61
N LYS A 190 11.69 8.65 -4.82
CA LYS A 190 12.33 9.27 -5.99
C LYS A 190 11.29 9.58 -7.06
N ARG A 191 11.27 10.82 -7.54
CA ARG A 191 10.54 11.22 -8.75
C ARG A 191 11.29 10.67 -9.97
N ILE A 192 10.63 9.87 -10.80
CA ILE A 192 11.25 9.20 -11.95
C ILE A 192 10.91 9.93 -13.26
N ALA A 193 9.61 10.12 -13.53
CA ALA A 193 9.15 10.73 -14.77
C ALA A 193 7.73 11.29 -14.63
N GLY A 194 7.30 12.12 -15.57
CA GLY A 194 5.96 12.72 -15.57
C GLY A 194 5.85 14.01 -14.76
N PHE A 195 6.97 14.59 -14.35
CA PHE A 195 7.06 15.84 -13.59
C PHE A 195 7.47 17.01 -14.50
N SER A 196 6.97 18.20 -14.19
CA SER A 196 7.44 19.44 -14.81
C SER A 196 8.84 19.82 -14.30
N GLU A 197 9.54 20.68 -15.04
CA GLU A 197 10.84 21.21 -14.61
C GLU A 197 10.76 21.92 -13.25
N SER A 198 9.70 22.68 -12.99
CA SER A 198 9.49 23.33 -11.69
C SER A 198 9.34 22.33 -10.55
N GLU A 199 8.58 21.24 -10.76
CA GLU A 199 8.45 20.19 -9.76
C GLU A 199 9.79 19.48 -9.50
N LEU A 200 10.64 19.29 -10.52
CA LEU A 200 11.96 18.69 -10.36
C LEU A 200 12.95 19.62 -9.65
N LYS A 201 12.82 20.94 -9.84
CA LYS A 201 13.59 21.94 -9.09
C LYS A 201 13.25 21.93 -7.59
N ASP A 202 12.00 21.65 -7.22
CA ASP A 202 11.58 21.50 -5.81
C ASP A 202 12.19 20.25 -5.14
N GLY A 203 12.70 19.31 -5.92
CA GLY A 203 13.37 18.10 -5.43
C GLY A 203 13.04 16.86 -6.26
N VAL A 204 14.02 15.97 -6.33
CA VAL A 204 13.91 14.67 -7.03
C VAL A 204 13.88 13.52 -6.03
N ASN A 205 14.71 13.60 -5.00
CA ASN A 205 14.88 12.55 -3.99
C ASN A 205 14.41 13.08 -2.64
N PHE A 206 13.53 12.32 -2.00
CA PHE A 206 12.99 12.62 -0.67
C PHE A 206 13.36 11.47 0.26
N PRO A 207 14.41 11.63 1.09
CA PRO A 207 14.81 10.62 2.04
C PRO A 207 13.76 10.45 3.13
N PHE A 208 13.60 9.20 3.58
CA PHE A 208 12.74 8.87 4.70
C PHE A 208 13.38 7.74 5.54
N THR A 209 12.84 7.54 6.73
CA THR A 209 13.17 6.39 7.57
C THR A 209 11.90 5.72 8.06
N VAL A 210 11.93 4.39 8.19
CA VAL A 210 10.88 3.62 8.87
C VAL A 210 11.50 2.94 10.07
N THR A 211 10.92 3.16 11.25
CA THR A 211 11.31 2.47 12.48
C THR A 211 10.33 1.34 12.76
N TYR A 212 10.86 0.15 12.96
CA TYR A 212 10.10 -1.06 13.26
C TYR A 212 10.42 -1.52 14.68
N SER A 213 9.40 -1.94 15.43
CA SER A 213 9.54 -2.63 16.71
C SER A 213 8.99 -4.05 16.63
N LYS A 214 9.54 -4.95 17.45
CA LYS A 214 9.09 -6.35 17.49
C LYS A 214 7.71 -6.45 18.14
N GLN A 215 6.79 -7.16 17.46
CA GLN A 215 5.45 -7.48 17.94
C GLN A 215 5.16 -8.96 17.64
N GLY A 216 5.32 -9.82 18.64
CA GLY A 216 5.20 -11.27 18.44
C GLY A 216 6.25 -11.80 17.47
N ASP A 217 5.82 -12.41 16.39
CA ASP A 217 6.63 -12.98 15.30
C ASP A 217 6.92 -11.99 14.15
N LYS A 218 6.29 -10.79 14.18
CA LYS A 218 6.46 -9.74 13.18
C LYS A 218 7.12 -8.49 13.76
N PHE A 219 7.54 -7.63 12.86
CA PHE A 219 8.00 -6.28 13.16
C PHE A 219 6.97 -5.28 12.66
N ARG A 220 6.49 -4.45 13.57
CA ARG A 220 5.48 -3.42 13.34
C ARG A 220 6.16 -2.11 12.96
N ALA A 221 5.69 -1.48 11.86
CA ALA A 221 6.10 -0.13 11.50
C ALA A 221 5.49 0.88 12.49
N GLU A 222 6.32 1.41 13.40
CA GLU A 222 5.89 2.33 14.45
C GLU A 222 5.98 3.78 14.02
N ARG A 223 6.95 4.10 13.16
CA ARG A 223 7.22 5.47 12.78
C ARG A 223 7.77 5.55 11.36
N PHE A 224 7.27 6.50 10.60
CA PHE A 224 7.76 6.89 9.29
C PHE A 224 8.10 8.38 9.33
N ASP A 225 9.37 8.73 9.15
CA ASP A 225 9.86 10.11 9.08
C ASP A 225 10.26 10.43 7.64
N VAL A 226 9.81 11.55 7.11
CA VAL A 226 10.14 11.99 5.76
C VAL A 226 10.51 13.47 5.72
N GLN A 227 11.56 13.77 4.96
CA GLN A 227 11.89 15.15 4.62
C GLN A 227 11.13 15.54 3.35
N SER A 228 10.19 16.47 3.46
CA SER A 228 9.41 16.98 2.35
C SER A 228 9.82 18.40 1.99
N ILE A 229 9.31 18.93 0.87
CA ILE A 229 9.48 20.34 0.48
C ILE A 229 8.86 21.33 1.49
N ARG A 230 7.99 20.84 2.39
CA ARG A 230 7.33 21.63 3.44
C ARG A 230 7.96 21.45 4.82
N GLY A 231 9.11 20.78 4.89
CA GLY A 231 9.79 20.46 6.12
C GLY A 231 9.64 18.97 6.52
N ARG A 232 10.05 18.66 7.74
CA ARG A 232 10.04 17.30 8.26
C ARG A 232 8.62 16.91 8.70
N ALA A 233 8.13 15.82 8.15
CA ALA A 233 6.87 15.19 8.56
C ALA A 233 7.15 13.82 9.18
N ALA A 234 6.31 13.40 10.13
CA ALA A 234 6.34 12.09 10.73
C ALA A 234 4.94 11.49 10.81
N PHE A 235 4.86 10.19 10.63
CA PHE A 235 3.67 9.38 10.86
C PHE A 235 3.99 8.43 12.00
N VAL A 236 3.31 8.59 13.13
CA VAL A 236 3.55 7.82 14.36
C VAL A 236 2.36 6.92 14.61
N ARG A 237 2.58 5.61 14.61
CA ARG A 237 1.51 4.61 14.78
C ARG A 237 0.96 4.63 16.21
N ARG A 238 -0.36 4.47 16.34
CA ARG A 238 -1.07 4.33 17.61
C ARG A 238 -1.39 2.88 17.93
#